data_dd84ebb02b1e17bad54231e283bb98f4
#
_entry.id   dd84ebb02b1e17bad54231e283bb98f4
#
_cell.length_a   1.000
_cell.length_b   1.000
_cell.length_c   1.000
_cell.angle_alpha   90.00
_cell.angle_beta   90.00
_cell.angle_gamma   90.00
#
_symmetry.space_group_name_H-M   'P 1'
#
loop_
_entity.id
_entity.type
_entity.pdbx_description
1 polymer ?
#
loop_
_entity_poly.entity_id
_entity_poly.type
_entity_poly.pdbx_seq_one_letter_code
_entity_poly.pdbx_strand_id
1 'polypeptide(L)'
;DFIYDLVEDTYSPDNGRPSLDPVMLVKIPLIQCFYGIRSMRQTIKDIEVNTAYRWFLGLTLDDKAPHFTTYGKNYSRRFQEKGLIESIFTHILGLCINAGLIDPTEIFIDGTHIKAAANNRKFINQEVEKQAKFMSEQLEIEINQDRVKHGKKPLKPVEKREVKNQKLSTTDPESGWFHKGDHKEVFAYSAQVACDKYGWALAYSVEAGNIHDSQAFPALFAKLEPLKPEYIIADSGYKTPSIAKFLIDKEITPVLPYTRPRGKKGQLRPKDFVYDEHFDCVLCPEHQALTYRTTTREGYREYKSDPAICANCPLLSVCTTSKNHQKVVTRHIWKEYLEQCEDIRHQRG
;
A
#
# COMPACT_ATOMS: atom_id res chain seq x y z
N ASP A 1 29.04 15.75 -0.10
CA ASP A 1 29.11 16.80 0.93
C ASP A 1 27.83 16.91 1.74
N PHE A 2 26.63 16.85 1.14
CA PHE A 2 25.35 16.98 1.85
C PHE A 2 25.15 16.00 3.05
N ILE A 3 25.83 14.83 3.06
CA ILE A 3 25.77 13.89 4.18
C ILE A 3 26.37 14.51 5.45
N TYR A 4 27.46 15.29 5.32
CA TYR A 4 28.06 15.97 6.47
C TYR A 4 27.07 16.96 7.09
N ASP A 5 26.42 17.77 6.27
CA ASP A 5 25.45 18.77 6.70
C ASP A 5 24.27 18.12 7.47
N LEU A 6 23.81 16.94 7.00
CA LEU A 6 22.69 16.21 7.64
C LEU A 6 23.01 15.66 9.01
N VAL A 7 24.28 15.35 9.31
CA VAL A 7 24.66 14.64 10.54
C VAL A 7 25.60 15.46 11.43
N GLU A 8 25.95 16.70 11.05
CA GLU A 8 26.90 17.55 11.75
C GLU A 8 26.61 17.69 13.26
N ASP A 9 25.34 17.95 13.59
CA ASP A 9 24.88 18.12 14.98
C ASP A 9 24.95 16.84 15.83
N THR A 10 25.17 15.67 15.20
CA THR A 10 25.32 14.38 15.90
C THR A 10 26.79 14.06 16.23
N TYR A 11 27.73 14.88 15.76
CA TYR A 11 29.16 14.73 15.98
C TYR A 11 29.67 15.78 16.94
N SER A 12 30.48 15.39 17.93
CA SER A 12 31.16 16.35 18.81
C SER A 12 32.56 16.65 18.29
N PRO A 13 32.95 17.93 18.12
CA PRO A 13 34.29 18.29 17.66
C PRO A 13 35.37 18.00 18.70
N ASP A 14 35.04 18.13 20.00
CA ASP A 14 36.05 18.21 21.06
C ASP A 14 35.98 17.07 22.10
N ASN A 15 35.07 16.10 21.97
CA ASN A 15 34.86 15.10 22.99
C ASN A 15 34.96 13.67 22.45
N GLY A 16 35.84 12.87 23.03
CA GLY A 16 35.96 11.44 22.79
C GLY A 16 36.97 11.05 21.70
N ARG A 17 36.95 9.75 21.31
CA ARG A 17 37.78 9.22 20.20
C ARG A 17 37.32 9.82 18.87
N PRO A 18 38.23 10.16 17.96
CA PRO A 18 37.85 10.65 16.63
C PRO A 18 36.83 9.71 15.98
N SER A 19 35.74 10.33 15.51
CA SER A 19 34.64 9.61 14.87
C SER A 19 35.04 9.14 13.47
N LEU A 20 34.49 8.04 13.02
CA LEU A 20 34.65 7.61 11.62
C LEU A 20 33.86 8.55 10.70
N ASP A 21 34.36 8.74 9.51
CA ASP A 21 33.72 9.51 8.45
C ASP A 21 32.31 8.99 8.17
N PRO A 22 31.26 9.85 8.26
CA PRO A 22 29.89 9.45 7.97
C PRO A 22 29.68 8.99 6.54
N VAL A 23 30.37 9.56 5.57
CA VAL A 23 30.29 9.14 4.15
C VAL A 23 30.82 7.73 3.97
N MET A 24 31.95 7.41 4.61
CA MET A 24 32.49 6.05 4.61
C MET A 24 31.50 5.06 5.24
N LEU A 25 30.88 5.43 6.36
CA LEU A 25 29.89 4.57 7.04
C LEU A 25 28.66 4.30 6.18
N VAL A 26 28.19 5.28 5.41
CA VAL A 26 27.06 5.12 4.47
C VAL A 26 27.44 4.25 3.28
N LYS A 27 28.67 4.30 2.80
CA LYS A 27 29.17 3.49 1.69
C LYS A 27 29.27 2.00 2.02
N ILE A 28 29.49 1.61 3.28
CA ILE A 28 29.62 0.20 3.69
C ILE A 28 28.37 -0.63 3.35
N PRO A 29 27.13 -0.25 3.75
CA PRO A 29 25.93 -0.98 3.35
C PRO A 29 25.64 -0.95 1.85
N LEU A 30 26.12 0.05 1.11
CA LEU A 30 26.01 0.04 -0.35
C LEU A 30 26.83 -1.12 -0.96
N ILE A 31 28.06 -1.34 -0.49
CA ILE A 31 28.85 -2.52 -0.88
C ILE A 31 28.06 -3.79 -0.56
N GLN A 32 27.51 -3.89 0.64
CA GLN A 32 26.75 -5.06 1.07
C GLN A 32 25.57 -5.35 0.12
N CYS A 33 24.79 -4.32 -0.24
CA CYS A 33 23.63 -4.44 -1.12
C CYS A 33 24.03 -4.77 -2.57
N PHE A 34 24.98 -4.05 -3.15
CA PHE A 34 25.39 -4.25 -4.55
C PHE A 34 25.98 -5.63 -4.83
N TYR A 35 26.71 -6.18 -3.86
CA TYR A 35 27.36 -7.49 -4.02
C TYR A 35 26.62 -8.64 -3.34
N GLY A 36 25.43 -8.39 -2.79
CA GLY A 36 24.58 -9.42 -2.17
C GLY A 36 25.23 -10.09 -0.94
N ILE A 37 26.08 -9.37 -0.19
CA ILE A 37 26.79 -9.93 0.96
C ILE A 37 25.79 -10.08 2.12
N ARG A 38 25.73 -11.28 2.71
CA ARG A 38 24.67 -11.65 3.65
C ARG A 38 24.75 -11.00 5.03
N SER A 39 25.90 -10.51 5.45
CA SER A 39 26.07 -9.94 6.78
C SER A 39 27.11 -8.84 6.84
N MET A 40 26.92 -7.87 7.72
CA MET A 40 27.89 -6.80 7.97
C MET A 40 29.26 -7.33 8.40
N ARG A 41 29.30 -8.44 9.14
CA ARG A 41 30.57 -9.08 9.53
C ARG A 41 31.34 -9.58 8.32
N GLN A 42 30.65 -10.20 7.35
CA GLN A 42 31.29 -10.64 6.11
C GLN A 42 31.68 -9.45 5.25
N THR A 43 30.83 -8.42 5.15
CA THR A 43 31.16 -7.18 4.41
C THR A 43 32.46 -6.57 4.89
N ILE A 44 32.69 -6.47 6.21
CA ILE A 44 33.93 -5.93 6.76
C ILE A 44 35.14 -6.82 6.43
N LYS A 45 35.00 -8.15 6.51
CA LYS A 45 36.07 -9.07 6.11
C LYS A 45 36.43 -8.93 4.63
N ASP A 46 35.42 -8.76 3.76
CA ASP A 46 35.67 -8.58 2.34
C ASP A 46 36.34 -7.22 2.06
N ILE A 47 35.98 -6.17 2.80
CA ILE A 47 36.64 -4.85 2.75
C ILE A 47 38.14 -4.95 3.17
N GLU A 48 38.45 -5.79 4.13
CA GLU A 48 39.86 -5.96 4.58
C GLU A 48 40.79 -6.44 3.48
N VAL A 49 40.29 -7.28 2.55
CA VAL A 49 41.09 -7.94 1.52
C VAL A 49 40.84 -7.44 0.09
N ASN A 50 39.76 -6.72 -0.14
CA ASN A 50 39.37 -6.24 -1.48
C ASN A 50 39.81 -4.77 -1.67
N THR A 51 40.80 -4.56 -2.52
CA THR A 51 41.34 -3.22 -2.80
C THR A 51 40.33 -2.28 -3.46
N ALA A 52 39.41 -2.80 -4.27
CA ALA A 52 38.36 -1.98 -4.89
C ALA A 52 37.32 -1.44 -3.84
N TYR A 53 36.99 -2.27 -2.86
CA TYR A 53 36.12 -1.82 -1.75
C TYR A 53 36.84 -0.81 -0.88
N ARG A 54 38.14 -1.02 -0.60
CA ARG A 54 38.93 -0.07 0.16
C ARG A 54 39.02 1.27 -0.55
N TRP A 55 39.34 1.26 -1.85
CA TRP A 55 39.36 2.47 -2.66
C TRP A 55 38.01 3.22 -2.65
N PHE A 56 36.89 2.51 -2.83
CA PHE A 56 35.56 3.09 -2.79
C PHE A 56 35.25 3.77 -1.45
N LEU A 57 35.77 3.21 -0.35
CA LEU A 57 35.61 3.76 1.00
C LEU A 57 36.61 4.88 1.32
N GLY A 58 37.60 5.12 0.49
CA GLY A 58 38.69 6.05 0.75
C GLY A 58 39.76 5.51 1.70
N LEU A 59 39.85 4.19 1.86
CA LEU A 59 40.84 3.53 2.72
C LEU A 59 42.12 3.18 1.95
N THR A 60 43.28 3.50 2.53
CA THR A 60 44.56 3.06 2.06
C THR A 60 44.83 1.59 2.46
N LEU A 61 45.93 0.99 1.99
CA LEU A 61 46.27 -0.38 2.38
C LEU A 61 46.64 -0.50 3.86
N ASP A 62 47.13 0.56 4.48
CA ASP A 62 47.54 0.59 5.88
C ASP A 62 46.38 0.92 6.85
N ASP A 63 45.26 1.42 6.35
CA ASP A 63 44.11 1.75 7.17
C ASP A 63 43.39 0.49 7.67
N LYS A 64 42.89 0.53 8.90
CA LYS A 64 42.11 -0.56 9.46
C LYS A 64 40.63 -0.40 9.05
N ALA A 65 40.03 -1.46 8.53
CA ALA A 65 38.58 -1.49 8.29
C ALA A 65 37.83 -1.32 9.62
N PRO A 66 36.66 -0.64 9.61
CA PRO A 66 35.84 -0.47 10.82
C PRO A 66 35.36 -1.82 11.36
N HIS A 67 35.18 -1.91 12.68
CA HIS A 67 34.58 -3.10 13.25
C HIS A 67 33.09 -3.22 12.80
N PHE A 68 32.60 -4.43 12.54
CA PHE A 68 31.25 -4.67 11.98
C PHE A 68 30.10 -4.10 12.83
N THR A 69 30.29 -3.94 14.16
CA THR A 69 29.29 -3.32 15.03
C THR A 69 29.26 -1.80 14.94
N THR A 70 30.27 -1.18 14.35
CA THR A 70 30.42 0.28 14.33
C THR A 70 29.32 0.92 13.48
N TYR A 71 29.01 0.34 12.31
CA TYR A 71 27.90 0.81 11.49
C TYR A 71 26.58 0.78 12.27
N GLY A 72 26.20 -0.35 12.83
CA GLY A 72 24.93 -0.47 13.57
C GLY A 72 24.81 0.51 14.75
N LYS A 73 25.91 0.73 15.49
CA LYS A 73 25.93 1.71 16.59
C LYS A 73 25.76 3.15 16.08
N ASN A 74 26.41 3.52 14.98
CA ASN A 74 26.26 4.84 14.39
C ASN A 74 24.88 5.01 13.76
N TYR A 75 24.36 3.98 13.08
CA TYR A 75 23.01 4.01 12.53
C TYR A 75 21.98 4.33 13.62
N SER A 76 21.91 3.54 14.69
CA SER A 76 20.94 3.73 15.76
C SER A 76 21.07 5.06 16.52
N ARG A 77 22.30 5.60 16.63
CA ARG A 77 22.56 6.80 17.45
C ARG A 77 22.52 8.10 16.66
N ARG A 78 22.81 8.06 15.36
CA ARG A 78 23.09 9.27 14.56
C ARG A 78 22.27 9.35 13.27
N PHE A 79 22.00 8.22 12.60
CA PHE A 79 21.45 8.22 11.26
C PHE A 79 19.94 7.96 11.22
N GLN A 80 19.44 7.10 12.09
CA GLN A 80 18.06 6.63 12.07
C GLN A 80 17.05 7.79 12.24
N GLU A 81 17.24 8.62 13.26
CA GLU A 81 16.33 9.75 13.54
C GLU A 81 16.44 10.89 12.52
N LYS A 82 17.53 10.96 11.76
CA LYS A 82 17.75 11.98 10.73
C LYS A 82 17.13 11.66 9.37
N GLY A 83 16.56 10.48 9.21
CA GLY A 83 16.03 10.07 7.89
C GLY A 83 17.11 10.04 6.79
N LEU A 84 18.37 9.75 7.17
CA LEU A 84 19.52 9.86 6.27
C LEU A 84 19.36 9.05 4.98
N ILE A 85 18.83 7.84 5.06
CA ILE A 85 18.64 6.97 3.88
C ILE A 85 17.63 7.59 2.92
N GLU A 86 16.52 8.15 3.44
CA GLU A 86 15.51 8.84 2.64
C GLU A 86 16.09 10.09 1.97
N SER A 87 16.92 10.85 2.69
CA SER A 87 17.59 12.05 2.17
C SER A 87 18.59 11.70 1.06
N ILE A 88 19.35 10.62 1.20
CA ILE A 88 20.26 10.11 0.16
C ILE A 88 19.47 9.70 -1.08
N PHE A 89 18.39 8.94 -0.89
CA PHE A 89 17.52 8.51 -1.99
C PHE A 89 16.96 9.70 -2.76
N THR A 90 16.40 10.67 -2.05
CA THR A 90 15.82 11.89 -2.64
C THR A 90 16.87 12.73 -3.38
N HIS A 91 18.08 12.83 -2.82
CA HIS A 91 19.19 13.55 -3.47
C HIS A 91 19.61 12.88 -4.78
N ILE A 92 19.79 11.55 -4.78
CA ILE A 92 20.14 10.78 -5.99
C ILE A 92 19.03 10.87 -7.03
N LEU A 93 17.75 10.73 -6.59
CA LEU A 93 16.58 10.89 -7.47
C LEU A 93 16.59 12.26 -8.16
N GLY A 94 16.86 13.33 -7.41
CA GLY A 94 16.96 14.68 -7.95
C GLY A 94 18.06 14.82 -9.01
N LEU A 95 19.22 14.19 -8.79
CA LEU A 95 20.29 14.15 -9.79
C LEU A 95 19.87 13.42 -11.08
N CYS A 96 19.16 12.30 -10.94
CA CYS A 96 18.66 11.53 -12.07
C CYS A 96 17.58 12.29 -12.87
N ILE A 97 16.68 13.01 -12.17
CA ILE A 97 15.68 13.89 -12.80
C ILE A 97 16.39 15.01 -13.59
N ASN A 98 17.34 15.68 -12.96
CA ASN A 98 18.09 16.78 -13.61
C ASN A 98 18.90 16.30 -14.82
N ALA A 99 19.35 15.06 -14.82
CA ALA A 99 20.04 14.43 -15.95
C ALA A 99 19.09 13.93 -17.04
N GLY A 100 17.76 14.07 -16.89
CA GLY A 100 16.77 13.61 -17.86
C GLY A 100 16.68 12.08 -17.99
N LEU A 101 17.07 11.33 -16.96
CA LEU A 101 17.07 9.86 -16.96
C LEU A 101 15.72 9.26 -16.57
N ILE A 102 14.84 10.07 -15.98
CA ILE A 102 13.57 9.66 -15.39
C ILE A 102 12.41 10.26 -16.19
N ASP A 103 11.40 9.44 -16.45
CA ASP A 103 10.12 9.86 -17.01
C ASP A 103 8.98 9.58 -16.02
N PRO A 104 8.53 10.56 -15.25
CA PRO A 104 7.50 10.36 -14.23
C PRO A 104 6.06 10.35 -14.79
N THR A 105 5.88 10.43 -16.11
CA THR A 105 4.55 10.46 -16.75
C THR A 105 3.75 9.20 -16.42
N GLU A 106 4.39 8.03 -16.49
CA GLU A 106 3.81 6.72 -16.22
C GLU A 106 4.50 6.09 -15.01
N ILE A 107 3.78 5.94 -13.91
CA ILE A 107 4.31 5.36 -12.68
C ILE A 107 3.70 4.00 -12.41
N PHE A 108 4.56 2.99 -12.25
CA PHE A 108 4.21 1.62 -11.91
C PHE A 108 4.40 1.40 -10.42
N ILE A 109 3.36 0.93 -9.72
CA ILE A 109 3.41 0.65 -8.28
C ILE A 109 3.20 -0.83 -8.05
N ASP A 110 4.11 -1.44 -7.28
CA ASP A 110 4.01 -2.83 -6.85
C ASP A 110 4.47 -2.98 -5.40
N GLY A 111 3.88 -3.95 -4.70
CA GLY A 111 4.18 -4.28 -3.32
C GLY A 111 4.87 -5.64 -3.19
N THR A 112 5.93 -5.69 -2.38
CA THR A 112 6.59 -6.94 -2.04
C THR A 112 6.69 -7.14 -0.53
N HIS A 113 6.64 -8.41 -0.08
CA HIS A 113 6.79 -8.72 1.33
C HIS A 113 8.20 -9.21 1.64
N ILE A 114 8.86 -8.54 2.57
CA ILE A 114 10.21 -8.85 3.03
C ILE A 114 10.09 -9.49 4.41
N LYS A 115 10.60 -10.72 4.54
CA LYS A 115 10.58 -11.44 5.81
C LYS A 115 11.40 -10.68 6.86
N ALA A 116 10.78 -10.42 8.01
CA ALA A 116 11.43 -9.79 9.14
C ALA A 116 12.46 -10.73 9.81
N ALA A 117 13.48 -10.15 10.44
CA ALA A 117 14.43 -10.88 11.27
C ALA A 117 13.82 -11.25 12.64
N ALA A 118 12.55 -11.64 12.65
CA ALA A 118 11.75 -11.94 13.82
C ALA A 118 11.62 -13.44 14.06
N ASN A 119 11.52 -13.83 15.34
CA ASN A 119 11.19 -15.21 15.71
C ASN A 119 9.67 -15.41 15.68
N ASN A 120 9.17 -16.21 14.74
CA ASN A 120 7.73 -16.48 14.56
C ASN A 120 7.04 -17.10 15.78
N ARG A 121 7.80 -17.67 16.73
CA ARG A 121 7.26 -18.28 17.95
C ARG A 121 7.27 -17.35 19.14
N LYS A 122 7.93 -16.18 19.04
CA LYS A 122 8.02 -15.16 20.10
C LYS A 122 7.11 -13.98 19.78
N PHE A 123 5.86 -14.09 20.21
CA PHE A 123 4.86 -13.04 20.01
C PHE A 123 3.92 -12.94 21.22
N ILE A 124 3.25 -11.82 21.32
CA ILE A 124 2.11 -11.58 22.19
C ILE A 124 0.88 -11.30 21.34
N ASN A 125 -0.31 -11.66 21.86
CA ASN A 125 -1.56 -11.23 21.27
C ASN A 125 -1.95 -9.91 21.94
N GLN A 126 -2.17 -8.88 21.11
CA GLN A 126 -2.54 -7.56 21.57
C GLN A 126 -3.79 -7.08 20.85
N GLU A 127 -4.71 -6.46 21.59
CA GLU A 127 -5.80 -5.72 20.99
C GLU A 127 -5.27 -4.39 20.45
N VAL A 128 -5.46 -4.18 19.15
CA VAL A 128 -5.10 -2.93 18.48
C VAL A 128 -6.33 -2.34 17.80
N GLU A 129 -6.42 -1.03 17.77
CA GLU A 129 -7.44 -0.34 17.00
C GLU A 129 -7.27 -0.65 15.50
N LYS A 130 -8.39 -0.90 14.80
CA LYS A 130 -8.33 -1.02 13.34
C LYS A 130 -7.94 0.33 12.74
N GLN A 131 -6.93 0.30 11.90
CA GLN A 131 -6.54 1.48 11.13
C GLN A 131 -7.70 1.95 10.25
N ALA A 132 -7.95 3.25 10.21
CA ALA A 132 -8.95 3.84 9.33
C ALA A 132 -8.62 3.51 7.86
N LYS A 133 -9.66 3.20 7.08
CA LYS A 133 -9.51 2.99 5.64
C LYS A 133 -9.17 4.32 4.96
N PHE A 134 -8.42 4.24 3.87
CA PHE A 134 -8.13 5.41 3.05
C PHE A 134 -9.41 6.12 2.62
N MET A 135 -9.46 7.44 2.74
CA MET A 135 -10.62 8.31 2.48
C MET A 135 -11.86 7.99 3.34
N SER A 136 -11.72 7.43 4.53
CA SER A 136 -12.88 7.06 5.37
C SER A 136 -13.74 8.23 5.78
N GLU A 137 -13.16 9.40 6.05
CA GLU A 137 -13.92 10.62 6.42
C GLU A 137 -14.75 11.13 5.24
N GLN A 138 -14.14 11.23 4.06
CA GLN A 138 -14.84 11.62 2.83
C GLN A 138 -15.97 10.64 2.51
N LEU A 139 -15.70 9.33 2.66
CA LEU A 139 -16.70 8.28 2.45
C LEU A 139 -17.89 8.45 3.40
N GLU A 140 -17.66 8.73 4.68
CA GLU A 140 -18.74 8.94 5.66
C GLU A 140 -19.61 10.16 5.32
N ILE A 141 -19.00 11.25 4.88
CA ILE A 141 -19.70 12.44 4.42
C ILE A 141 -20.62 12.09 3.24
N GLU A 142 -20.07 11.46 2.21
CA GLU A 142 -20.81 11.13 1.00
C GLU A 142 -21.89 10.05 1.22
N ILE A 143 -21.65 9.08 2.12
CA ILE A 143 -22.69 8.12 2.56
C ILE A 143 -23.85 8.86 3.19
N ASN A 144 -23.60 9.83 4.07
CA ASN A 144 -24.67 10.57 4.73
C ASN A 144 -25.44 11.45 3.75
N GLN A 145 -24.77 12.06 2.79
CA GLN A 145 -25.43 12.80 1.69
C GLN A 145 -26.29 11.88 0.84
N ASP A 146 -25.78 10.72 0.45
CA ASP A 146 -26.51 9.72 -0.32
C ASP A 146 -27.75 9.23 0.41
N ARG A 147 -27.65 8.93 1.71
CA ARG A 147 -28.78 8.53 2.55
C ARG A 147 -29.86 9.59 2.63
N VAL A 148 -29.46 10.84 2.84
CA VAL A 148 -30.42 11.99 2.88
C VAL A 148 -31.13 12.15 1.54
N LYS A 149 -30.42 12.05 0.41
CA LYS A 149 -30.98 12.07 -0.94
C LYS A 149 -32.11 11.02 -1.12
N HIS A 150 -31.92 9.84 -0.48
CA HIS A 150 -32.89 8.74 -0.51
C HIS A 150 -33.89 8.77 0.66
N GLY A 151 -34.06 9.89 1.37
CA GLY A 151 -34.97 10.03 2.47
C GLY A 151 -34.63 9.21 3.72
N LYS A 152 -33.38 8.82 3.88
CA LYS A 152 -32.90 8.09 5.07
C LYS A 152 -32.18 9.03 6.03
N LYS A 153 -32.26 8.73 7.33
CA LYS A 153 -31.48 9.46 8.34
C LYS A 153 -29.98 9.20 8.16
N PRO A 154 -29.14 10.21 8.42
CA PRO A 154 -27.69 10.02 8.49
C PRO A 154 -27.31 8.89 9.45
N LEU A 155 -26.16 8.28 9.25
CA LEU A 155 -25.61 7.29 10.17
C LEU A 155 -25.23 7.98 11.49
N LYS A 156 -25.45 7.30 12.59
CA LYS A 156 -24.94 7.78 13.89
C LYS A 156 -23.40 7.69 13.89
N PRO A 157 -22.70 8.67 14.45
CA PRO A 157 -21.27 8.60 14.63
C PRO A 157 -20.85 7.31 15.36
N VAL A 158 -19.68 6.78 15.02
CA VAL A 158 -19.11 5.62 15.72
C VAL A 158 -18.33 6.13 16.91
N GLU A 159 -18.84 5.90 18.12
CA GLU A 159 -18.21 6.35 19.37
C GLU A 159 -16.96 5.52 19.75
N LYS A 160 -16.87 4.29 19.26
CA LYS A 160 -15.74 3.39 19.56
C LYS A 160 -15.11 2.87 18.27
N ARG A 161 -13.81 3.01 18.14
CA ARG A 161 -13.06 2.34 17.09
C ARG A 161 -13.10 0.83 17.28
N GLU A 162 -13.28 0.12 16.19
CA GLU A 162 -13.22 -1.34 16.22
C GLU A 162 -11.81 -1.80 16.56
N VAL A 163 -11.69 -2.73 17.49
CA VAL A 163 -10.43 -3.38 17.85
C VAL A 163 -10.31 -4.74 17.16
N LYS A 164 -9.10 -5.17 16.91
CA LYS A 164 -8.76 -6.51 16.42
C LYS A 164 -7.63 -7.09 17.25
N ASN A 165 -7.66 -8.41 17.46
CA ASN A 165 -6.52 -9.12 18.02
C ASN A 165 -5.44 -9.28 16.94
N GLN A 166 -4.23 -8.90 17.27
CA GLN A 166 -3.07 -8.96 16.39
C GLN A 166 -1.89 -9.60 17.12
N LYS A 167 -1.16 -10.48 16.40
CA LYS A 167 0.13 -10.98 16.87
C LYS A 167 1.18 -9.89 16.72
N LEU A 168 1.84 -9.54 17.81
CA LEU A 168 2.95 -8.60 17.85
C LEU A 168 4.24 -9.36 18.16
N SER A 169 5.26 -9.22 17.34
CA SER A 169 6.57 -9.82 17.59
C SER A 169 7.24 -9.16 18.80
N THR A 170 7.79 -9.98 19.71
CA THR A 170 8.60 -9.45 20.83
C THR A 170 10.06 -9.23 20.47
N THR A 171 10.50 -9.71 19.31
CA THR A 171 11.89 -9.55 18.81
C THR A 171 12.01 -8.47 17.73
N ASP A 172 10.91 -8.14 17.07
CA ASP A 172 10.81 -7.09 16.04
C ASP A 172 9.38 -6.53 16.05
N PRO A 173 9.07 -5.60 16.99
CA PRO A 173 7.70 -5.10 17.20
C PRO A 173 7.12 -4.31 16.02
N GLU A 174 7.97 -3.75 15.16
CA GLU A 174 7.55 -2.98 13.98
C GLU A 174 7.08 -3.87 12.84
N SER A 175 7.46 -5.16 12.85
CA SER A 175 7.04 -6.12 11.83
C SER A 175 5.58 -6.53 12.01
N GLY A 176 4.90 -6.83 10.89
CA GLY A 176 3.53 -7.31 10.88
C GLY A 176 3.40 -8.80 10.63
N TRP A 177 2.40 -9.45 11.25
CA TRP A 177 2.09 -10.85 10.98
C TRP A 177 1.44 -10.98 9.61
N PHE A 178 2.19 -11.51 8.66
CA PHE A 178 1.78 -11.68 7.28
C PHE A 178 1.32 -13.11 7.01
N HIS A 179 0.19 -13.24 6.33
CA HIS A 179 -0.40 -14.50 5.92
C HIS A 179 -0.65 -14.52 4.41
N LYS A 180 -0.04 -15.46 3.69
CA LYS A 180 -0.27 -15.63 2.25
C LYS A 180 -0.61 -17.10 1.95
N GLY A 181 -1.89 -17.36 1.67
CA GLY A 181 -2.39 -18.71 1.43
C GLY A 181 -2.21 -19.62 2.64
N ASP A 182 -2.38 -20.93 2.46
CA ASP A 182 -2.36 -21.91 3.57
C ASP A 182 -0.95 -22.22 4.11
N HIS A 183 0.13 -21.66 3.54
CA HIS A 183 1.48 -22.14 3.77
C HIS A 183 2.51 -21.10 4.23
N LYS A 184 2.18 -19.80 4.28
CA LYS A 184 3.11 -18.77 4.74
C LYS A 184 2.52 -17.90 5.83
N GLU A 185 2.93 -18.16 7.06
CA GLU A 185 2.70 -17.31 8.21
C GLU A 185 4.04 -16.84 8.77
N VAL A 186 4.39 -15.58 8.59
CA VAL A 186 5.66 -15.02 9.04
C VAL A 186 5.48 -13.57 9.48
N PHE A 187 6.35 -13.10 10.36
CA PHE A 187 6.52 -11.67 10.52
C PHE A 187 7.26 -11.10 9.31
N ALA A 188 6.72 -10.03 8.74
CA ALA A 188 7.23 -9.42 7.53
C ALA A 188 7.00 -7.91 7.54
N TYR A 189 7.66 -7.25 6.61
CA TYR A 189 7.38 -5.89 6.16
C TYR A 189 6.76 -5.94 4.77
N SER A 190 5.86 -5.02 4.47
CA SER A 190 5.36 -4.73 3.13
C SER A 190 6.12 -3.53 2.59
N ALA A 191 6.94 -3.72 1.56
CA ALA A 191 7.63 -2.66 0.85
C ALA A 191 6.86 -2.34 -0.44
N GLN A 192 6.38 -1.12 -0.54
CA GLN A 192 5.76 -0.58 -1.74
C GLN A 192 6.81 0.21 -2.51
N VAL A 193 6.95 -0.04 -3.80
CA VAL A 193 7.91 0.65 -4.66
C VAL A 193 7.17 1.22 -5.87
N ALA A 194 7.50 2.45 -6.20
CA ALA A 194 7.04 3.11 -7.41
C ALA A 194 8.21 3.30 -8.36
N CYS A 195 8.05 2.89 -9.61
CA CYS A 195 9.05 3.01 -10.66
C CYS A 195 8.48 3.70 -11.90
N ASP A 196 9.33 4.33 -12.69
CA ASP A 196 8.98 4.74 -14.04
C ASP A 196 9.00 3.57 -15.03
N LYS A 197 8.65 3.81 -16.29
CA LYS A 197 8.65 2.80 -17.36
C LYS A 197 10.03 2.22 -17.69
N TYR A 198 11.10 2.86 -17.25
CA TYR A 198 12.48 2.39 -17.43
C TYR A 198 12.99 1.60 -16.22
N GLY A 199 12.19 1.49 -15.15
CA GLY A 199 12.53 0.78 -13.93
C GLY A 199 13.30 1.63 -12.90
N TRP A 200 13.39 2.95 -13.08
CA TRP A 200 13.95 3.83 -12.06
C TRP A 200 13.00 3.94 -10.86
N ALA A 201 13.49 3.64 -9.68
CA ALA A 201 12.72 3.79 -8.46
C ALA A 201 12.51 5.28 -8.15
N LEU A 202 11.24 5.71 -8.09
CA LEU A 202 10.84 7.10 -7.85
C LEU A 202 10.48 7.36 -6.38
N ALA A 203 9.88 6.37 -5.74
CA ALA A 203 9.51 6.42 -4.33
C ALA A 203 9.39 5.02 -3.75
N TYR A 204 9.47 4.93 -2.43
CA TYR A 204 9.15 3.71 -1.70
C TYR A 204 8.49 4.04 -0.36
N SER A 205 7.73 3.09 0.18
CA SER A 205 7.29 3.07 1.57
C SER A 205 7.46 1.67 2.14
N VAL A 206 7.66 1.59 3.45
CA VAL A 206 7.80 0.31 4.16
C VAL A 206 6.84 0.33 5.34
N GLU A 207 5.94 -0.63 5.35
CA GLU A 207 4.91 -0.78 6.37
C GLU A 207 4.99 -2.16 7.02
N ALA A 208 4.32 -2.33 8.16
CA ALA A 208 4.18 -3.67 8.73
C ALA A 208 3.46 -4.61 7.74
N GLY A 209 3.92 -5.86 7.64
CA GLY A 209 3.47 -6.81 6.61
C GLY A 209 1.97 -7.19 6.63
N ASN A 210 1.25 -6.79 7.66
CA ASN A 210 -0.20 -6.96 7.79
C ASN A 210 -1.01 -5.72 7.34
N ILE A 211 -0.35 -4.67 6.86
CA ILE A 211 -0.98 -3.49 6.27
C ILE A 211 -1.31 -3.82 4.80
N HIS A 212 -2.55 -3.59 4.41
CA HIS A 212 -2.99 -3.83 3.04
C HIS A 212 -2.46 -2.74 2.10
N ASP A 213 -2.12 -3.10 0.85
CA ASP A 213 -1.55 -2.18 -0.15
C ASP A 213 -2.35 -0.89 -0.31
N SER A 214 -3.68 -0.98 -0.30
CA SER A 214 -4.56 0.19 -0.36
C SER A 214 -4.46 1.13 0.86
N GLN A 215 -3.93 0.66 1.99
CA GLN A 215 -3.69 1.49 3.18
C GLN A 215 -2.28 2.09 3.17
N ALA A 216 -1.32 1.43 2.52
CA ALA A 216 0.03 1.94 2.31
C ALA A 216 0.10 3.00 1.20
N PHE A 217 -0.83 2.96 0.25
CA PHE A 217 -0.88 3.84 -0.93
C PHE A 217 -0.76 5.34 -0.62
N PRO A 218 -1.48 5.93 0.37
CA PRO A 218 -1.40 7.37 0.62
C PRO A 218 -0.01 7.87 0.98
N ALA A 219 0.73 7.12 1.79
CA ALA A 219 2.08 7.47 2.19
C ALA A 219 3.06 7.42 1.00
N LEU A 220 2.91 6.42 0.12
CA LEU A 220 3.67 6.33 -1.11
C LEU A 220 3.30 7.47 -2.08
N PHE A 221 2.00 7.72 -2.28
CA PHE A 221 1.52 8.73 -3.21
C PHE A 221 1.98 10.14 -2.83
N ALA A 222 2.02 10.47 -1.55
CA ALA A 222 2.50 11.78 -1.08
C ALA A 222 3.94 12.09 -1.57
N LYS A 223 4.77 11.06 -1.78
CA LYS A 223 6.12 11.19 -2.35
C LYS A 223 6.12 11.31 -3.87
N LEU A 224 5.08 10.82 -4.54
CA LEU A 224 4.94 10.84 -6.00
C LEU A 224 4.24 12.11 -6.50
N GLU A 225 3.38 12.72 -5.69
CA GLU A 225 2.59 13.89 -6.06
C GLU A 225 3.43 15.06 -6.62
N PRO A 226 4.62 15.38 -6.07
CA PRO A 226 5.48 16.43 -6.63
C PRO A 226 5.99 16.14 -8.05
N LEU A 227 6.02 14.87 -8.46
CA LEU A 227 6.45 14.44 -9.79
C LEU A 227 5.36 14.61 -10.86
N LYS A 228 4.11 14.90 -10.45
CA LYS A 228 2.94 15.14 -11.32
C LYS A 228 2.70 14.03 -12.34
N PRO A 229 2.48 12.78 -11.91
CA PRO A 229 2.22 11.67 -12.82
C PRO A 229 0.91 11.88 -13.59
N GLU A 230 0.86 11.43 -14.85
CA GLU A 230 -0.37 11.39 -15.64
C GLU A 230 -1.06 10.02 -15.49
N TYR A 231 -0.27 8.97 -15.35
CA TYR A 231 -0.77 7.59 -15.23
C TYR A 231 -0.18 6.91 -14.00
N ILE A 232 -1.04 6.21 -13.26
CA ILE A 232 -0.62 5.30 -12.19
C ILE A 232 -1.10 3.90 -12.52
N ILE A 233 -0.12 3.02 -12.74
CA ILE A 233 -0.31 1.60 -13.06
C ILE A 233 -0.05 0.80 -11.79
N ALA A 234 -1.04 0.05 -11.31
CA ALA A 234 -0.90 -0.74 -10.09
C ALA A 234 -1.64 -2.07 -10.17
N ASP A 235 -1.31 -3.00 -9.29
CA ASP A 235 -1.90 -4.32 -9.25
C ASP A 235 -3.33 -4.33 -8.63
N SER A 236 -3.93 -5.53 -8.50
CA SER A 236 -5.27 -5.70 -7.96
C SER A 236 -5.39 -5.35 -6.46
N GLY A 237 -4.31 -5.30 -5.71
CA GLY A 237 -4.26 -4.89 -4.31
C GLY A 237 -4.64 -3.43 -4.12
N TYR A 238 -4.35 -2.61 -5.12
CA TYR A 238 -4.70 -1.18 -5.14
C TYR A 238 -6.08 -0.88 -5.75
N LYS A 239 -6.73 -1.87 -6.38
CA LYS A 239 -8.03 -1.67 -7.03
C LYS A 239 -9.16 -1.53 -6.01
N THR A 240 -9.30 -0.36 -5.43
CA THR A 240 -10.36 0.01 -4.51
C THR A 240 -11.14 1.23 -5.02
N PRO A 241 -12.45 1.38 -4.67
CA PRO A 241 -13.20 2.58 -5.04
C PRO A 241 -12.55 3.88 -4.55
N SER A 242 -11.93 3.85 -3.36
CA SER A 242 -11.25 5.01 -2.77
C SER A 242 -10.05 5.46 -3.58
N ILE A 243 -9.17 4.52 -4.01
CA ILE A 243 -7.99 4.85 -4.81
C ILE A 243 -8.41 5.32 -6.21
N ALA A 244 -9.38 4.63 -6.85
CA ALA A 244 -9.88 5.04 -8.15
C ALA A 244 -10.42 6.47 -8.12
N LYS A 245 -11.32 6.77 -7.16
CA LYS A 245 -11.84 8.12 -6.96
C LYS A 245 -10.73 9.13 -6.72
N PHE A 246 -9.83 8.85 -5.78
CA PHE A 246 -8.74 9.76 -5.41
C PHE A 246 -7.85 10.14 -6.60
N LEU A 247 -7.49 9.18 -7.45
CA LEU A 247 -6.66 9.44 -8.62
C LEU A 247 -7.43 10.23 -9.68
N ILE A 248 -8.67 9.86 -9.97
CA ILE A 248 -9.50 10.56 -10.96
C ILE A 248 -9.80 11.99 -10.52
N ASP A 249 -10.10 12.22 -9.23
CA ASP A 249 -10.32 13.56 -8.69
C ASP A 249 -9.05 14.44 -8.77
N LYS A 250 -7.85 13.83 -8.87
CA LYS A 250 -6.57 14.52 -9.10
C LYS A 250 -6.16 14.59 -10.58
N GLU A 251 -7.07 14.25 -11.49
CA GLU A 251 -6.82 14.21 -12.94
C GLU A 251 -5.71 13.22 -13.35
N ILE A 252 -5.46 12.19 -12.53
CA ILE A 252 -4.50 11.12 -12.79
C ILE A 252 -5.26 9.90 -13.29
N THR A 253 -4.82 9.33 -14.40
CA THR A 253 -5.44 8.16 -15.02
C THR A 253 -5.03 6.87 -14.29
N PRO A 254 -5.95 6.17 -13.60
CA PRO A 254 -5.64 4.91 -12.92
C PRO A 254 -5.70 3.74 -13.91
N VAL A 255 -4.60 3.05 -14.11
CA VAL A 255 -4.51 1.83 -14.92
C VAL A 255 -4.50 0.62 -14.00
N LEU A 256 -5.67 0.02 -13.80
CA LEU A 256 -5.88 -1.07 -12.86
C LEU A 256 -6.32 -2.35 -13.57
N PRO A 257 -5.89 -3.55 -13.11
CA PRO A 257 -6.17 -4.80 -13.79
C PRO A 257 -7.64 -5.20 -13.70
N TYR A 258 -8.08 -6.03 -14.64
CA TYR A 258 -9.38 -6.68 -14.54
C TYR A 258 -9.42 -7.63 -13.37
N THR A 259 -10.43 -7.48 -12.53
CA THR A 259 -10.74 -8.42 -11.47
C THR A 259 -12.02 -9.17 -11.79
N ARG A 260 -11.89 -10.48 -12.06
CA ARG A 260 -13.07 -11.30 -12.36
C ARG A 260 -14.04 -11.30 -11.18
N PRO A 261 -15.32 -10.91 -11.38
CA PRO A 261 -16.31 -10.97 -10.32
C PRO A 261 -16.45 -12.39 -9.77
N ARG A 262 -16.31 -12.54 -8.46
CA ARG A 262 -16.51 -13.82 -7.79
C ARG A 262 -17.99 -14.14 -7.72
N GLY A 263 -18.36 -15.41 -7.94
CA GLY A 263 -19.73 -15.89 -7.83
C GLY A 263 -19.73 -17.38 -7.55
N LYS A 264 -20.77 -17.87 -6.92
CA LYS A 264 -20.95 -19.32 -6.69
C LYS A 264 -21.30 -19.99 -8.02
N LYS A 265 -20.74 -21.18 -8.26
CA LYS A 265 -21.05 -21.98 -9.46
C LYS A 265 -22.56 -22.29 -9.49
N GLY A 266 -23.21 -22.09 -10.63
CA GLY A 266 -24.64 -22.33 -10.79
C GLY A 266 -25.57 -21.23 -10.25
N GLN A 267 -25.01 -20.10 -9.76
CA GLN A 267 -25.80 -18.93 -9.35
C GLN A 267 -25.62 -17.73 -10.28
N LEU A 268 -26.65 -16.89 -10.35
CA LEU A 268 -26.58 -15.62 -11.06
C LEU A 268 -25.44 -14.77 -10.52
N ARG A 269 -24.70 -14.12 -11.42
CA ARG A 269 -23.56 -13.30 -11.14
C ARG A 269 -23.93 -11.81 -11.08
N PRO A 270 -23.13 -10.95 -10.48
CA PRO A 270 -23.38 -9.50 -10.47
C PRO A 270 -23.61 -8.89 -11.86
N LYS A 271 -22.95 -9.42 -12.91
CA LYS A 271 -23.13 -8.96 -14.30
C LYS A 271 -24.50 -9.28 -14.91
N ASP A 272 -25.25 -10.21 -14.32
CA ASP A 272 -26.60 -10.59 -14.78
C ASP A 272 -27.66 -9.59 -14.27
N PHE A 273 -27.26 -8.64 -13.43
CA PHE A 273 -28.08 -7.57 -12.88
C PHE A 273 -27.63 -6.24 -13.47
N VAL A 274 -28.54 -5.49 -14.04
CA VAL A 274 -28.24 -4.20 -14.71
C VAL A 274 -28.66 -3.05 -13.80
N TYR A 275 -27.75 -2.14 -13.50
CA TYR A 275 -28.07 -0.92 -12.79
C TYR A 275 -28.63 0.11 -13.75
N ASP A 276 -29.80 0.64 -13.43
CA ASP A 276 -30.44 1.75 -14.13
C ASP A 276 -30.18 3.04 -13.34
N GLU A 277 -29.36 3.91 -13.89
CA GLU A 277 -28.94 5.15 -13.26
C GLU A 277 -30.09 6.19 -13.19
N HIS A 278 -30.98 6.19 -14.20
CA HIS A 278 -32.07 7.14 -14.29
C HIS A 278 -33.12 6.88 -13.20
N PHE A 279 -33.50 5.62 -12.99
CA PHE A 279 -34.45 5.22 -11.98
C PHE A 279 -33.84 4.84 -10.63
N ASP A 280 -32.50 4.84 -10.53
CA ASP A 280 -31.74 4.39 -9.36
C ASP A 280 -32.26 3.04 -8.82
N CYS A 281 -32.33 2.08 -9.70
CA CYS A 281 -32.74 0.71 -9.39
C CYS A 281 -31.83 -0.32 -10.07
N VAL A 282 -31.97 -1.58 -9.67
CA VAL A 282 -31.27 -2.68 -10.32
C VAL A 282 -32.27 -3.61 -10.97
N LEU A 283 -32.14 -3.85 -12.26
CA LEU A 283 -32.98 -4.77 -13.01
C LEU A 283 -32.41 -6.18 -12.92
N CYS A 284 -33.24 -7.17 -12.56
CA CYS A 284 -32.88 -8.58 -12.58
C CYS A 284 -33.09 -9.19 -13.99
N PRO A 285 -32.61 -10.41 -14.28
CA PRO A 285 -32.81 -11.08 -15.56
C PRO A 285 -34.28 -11.28 -15.97
N GLU A 286 -35.19 -11.34 -15.00
CA GLU A 286 -36.67 -11.37 -15.24
C GLU A 286 -37.29 -9.96 -15.29
N HIS A 287 -36.46 -8.94 -15.58
CA HIS A 287 -36.89 -7.55 -15.75
C HIS A 287 -37.64 -6.94 -14.55
N GLN A 288 -37.48 -7.52 -13.34
CA GLN A 288 -38.04 -6.93 -12.13
C GLN A 288 -37.05 -5.96 -11.49
N ALA A 289 -37.56 -4.83 -11.02
CA ALA A 289 -36.75 -3.81 -10.37
C ALA A 289 -36.49 -4.15 -8.90
N LEU A 290 -35.20 -4.15 -8.53
CA LEU A 290 -34.75 -4.12 -7.14
C LEU A 290 -34.61 -2.65 -6.74
N THR A 291 -35.33 -2.25 -5.70
CA THR A 291 -35.38 -0.85 -5.26
C THR A 291 -34.36 -0.56 -4.16
N TYR A 292 -33.89 0.69 -4.09
CA TYR A 292 -33.00 1.14 -3.03
C TYR A 292 -33.59 0.90 -1.64
N ARG A 293 -32.80 0.32 -0.76
CA ARG A 293 -33.19 0.07 0.64
C ARG A 293 -32.43 0.93 1.62
N THR A 294 -31.11 0.98 1.52
CA THR A 294 -30.23 1.71 2.42
C THR A 294 -28.81 1.81 1.83
N THR A 295 -27.99 2.71 2.37
CA THR A 295 -26.55 2.74 2.17
C THR A 295 -25.86 2.35 3.47
N THR A 296 -24.99 1.34 3.40
CA THR A 296 -24.26 0.79 4.55
C THR A 296 -23.10 1.69 4.97
N ARG A 297 -22.50 1.42 6.14
CA ARG A 297 -21.31 2.15 6.63
C ARG A 297 -20.07 1.95 5.75
N GLU A 298 -20.04 0.85 5.02
CA GLU A 298 -18.96 0.54 4.07
C GLU A 298 -19.16 1.21 2.70
N GLY A 299 -20.19 2.03 2.54
CA GLY A 299 -20.49 2.78 1.32
C GLY A 299 -21.24 1.99 0.26
N TYR A 300 -21.89 0.87 0.61
CA TYR A 300 -22.66 0.09 -0.35
C TYR A 300 -24.15 0.45 -0.29
N ARG A 301 -24.71 0.91 -1.41
CA ARG A 301 -26.17 0.96 -1.63
C ARG A 301 -26.69 -0.47 -1.75
N GLU A 302 -27.71 -0.80 -0.99
CA GLU A 302 -28.42 -2.08 -1.08
C GLU A 302 -29.72 -1.90 -1.85
N TYR A 303 -29.87 -2.69 -2.91
CA TYR A 303 -31.09 -2.80 -3.70
C TYR A 303 -31.73 -4.15 -3.43
N LYS A 304 -33.04 -4.16 -3.11
CA LYS A 304 -33.78 -5.36 -2.71
C LYS A 304 -34.95 -5.64 -3.63
N SER A 305 -35.13 -6.92 -3.97
CA SER A 305 -36.26 -7.39 -4.73
C SER A 305 -37.53 -7.50 -3.85
N ASP A 306 -38.68 -7.50 -4.48
CA ASP A 306 -39.93 -7.83 -3.82
C ASP A 306 -40.04 -9.35 -3.60
N PRO A 307 -40.14 -9.83 -2.33
CA PRO A 307 -40.27 -11.23 -2.02
C PRO A 307 -41.51 -11.91 -2.64
N ALA A 308 -42.62 -11.18 -2.76
CA ALA A 308 -43.85 -11.73 -3.30
C ALA A 308 -43.73 -12.08 -4.80
N ILE A 309 -43.03 -11.20 -5.54
CA ILE A 309 -42.72 -11.46 -6.96
C ILE A 309 -41.72 -12.59 -7.09
N CYS A 310 -40.65 -12.57 -6.28
CA CYS A 310 -39.62 -13.57 -6.35
C CYS A 310 -40.04 -14.98 -5.94
N ALA A 311 -41.07 -15.12 -5.09
CA ALA A 311 -41.57 -16.41 -4.67
C ALA A 311 -42.04 -17.30 -5.84
N ASN A 312 -42.55 -16.68 -6.92
CA ASN A 312 -43.04 -17.37 -8.12
C ASN A 312 -42.03 -17.27 -9.31
N CYS A 313 -40.82 -16.80 -9.08
CA CYS A 313 -39.82 -16.58 -10.14
C CYS A 313 -39.16 -17.90 -10.60
N PRO A 314 -39.12 -18.17 -11.92
CA PRO A 314 -38.47 -19.41 -12.43
C PRO A 314 -36.98 -19.48 -12.12
N LEU A 315 -36.33 -18.33 -11.92
CA LEU A 315 -34.89 -18.25 -11.60
C LEU A 315 -34.60 -18.26 -10.09
N LEU A 316 -35.60 -18.43 -9.22
CA LEU A 316 -35.44 -18.30 -7.76
C LEU A 316 -34.27 -19.17 -7.24
N SER A 317 -34.20 -20.44 -7.65
CA SER A 317 -33.19 -21.40 -7.16
C SER A 317 -31.77 -21.05 -7.50
N VAL A 318 -31.54 -20.36 -8.63
CA VAL A 318 -30.21 -19.88 -9.07
C VAL A 318 -29.93 -18.44 -8.71
N CYS A 319 -30.98 -17.69 -8.29
CA CYS A 319 -30.86 -16.26 -7.97
C CYS A 319 -30.50 -16.04 -6.50
N THR A 320 -31.18 -16.69 -5.56
CA THR A 320 -30.97 -16.44 -4.13
C THR A 320 -31.20 -17.69 -3.29
N THR A 321 -30.45 -17.82 -2.20
CA THR A 321 -30.65 -18.84 -1.16
C THR A 321 -31.38 -18.29 0.07
N SER A 322 -31.92 -17.07 -0.02
CA SER A 322 -32.64 -16.43 1.08
C SER A 322 -33.95 -17.17 1.38
N LYS A 323 -34.18 -17.48 2.66
CA LYS A 323 -35.44 -18.08 3.11
C LYS A 323 -36.69 -17.24 2.79
N ASN A 324 -36.49 -15.91 2.70
CA ASN A 324 -37.55 -14.94 2.39
C ASN A 324 -37.67 -14.67 0.89
N HIS A 325 -37.08 -15.50 0.02
CA HIS A 325 -37.10 -15.32 -1.43
C HIS A 325 -36.61 -13.95 -1.92
N GLN A 326 -35.85 -13.21 -1.09
CA GLN A 326 -35.38 -11.87 -1.41
C GLN A 326 -33.98 -11.88 -1.93
N LYS A 327 -33.74 -11.24 -3.07
CA LYS A 327 -32.42 -10.92 -3.61
C LYS A 327 -31.95 -9.56 -3.14
N VAL A 328 -30.69 -9.47 -2.71
CA VAL A 328 -30.01 -8.22 -2.43
C VAL A 328 -28.86 -8.06 -3.40
N VAL A 329 -28.78 -6.92 -4.06
CA VAL A 329 -27.65 -6.51 -4.90
C VAL A 329 -27.06 -5.26 -4.28
N THR A 330 -25.73 -5.19 -4.21
CA THR A 330 -25.03 -4.06 -3.62
C THR A 330 -24.21 -3.34 -4.68
N ARG A 331 -24.20 -1.99 -4.62
CA ARG A 331 -23.37 -1.12 -5.46
C ARG A 331 -22.69 -0.09 -4.57
N HIS A 332 -21.36 0.02 -4.64
CA HIS A 332 -20.63 1.04 -3.89
C HIS A 332 -20.96 2.43 -4.41
N ILE A 333 -21.05 3.46 -3.55
CA ILE A 333 -21.37 4.84 -3.97
C ILE A 333 -20.32 5.39 -4.95
N TRP A 334 -19.08 4.93 -4.86
CA TRP A 334 -17.98 5.26 -5.78
C TRP A 334 -17.76 4.19 -6.86
N LYS A 335 -18.77 3.40 -7.19
CA LYS A 335 -18.63 2.33 -8.21
C LYS A 335 -18.32 2.88 -9.60
N GLU A 336 -18.83 4.07 -9.91
CA GLU A 336 -18.60 4.76 -11.18
C GLU A 336 -17.11 4.98 -11.48
N TYR A 337 -16.30 5.31 -10.47
CA TYR A 337 -14.84 5.47 -10.65
C TYR A 337 -14.14 4.17 -11.03
N LEU A 338 -14.61 3.02 -10.49
CA LEU A 338 -14.11 1.71 -10.92
C LEU A 338 -14.59 1.35 -12.33
N GLU A 339 -15.75 1.79 -12.74
CA GLU A 339 -16.27 1.60 -14.10
C GLU A 339 -15.48 2.42 -15.09
N GLN A 340 -15.14 3.68 -14.77
CA GLN A 340 -14.21 4.50 -15.56
C GLN A 340 -12.83 3.81 -15.72
N CYS A 341 -12.29 3.17 -14.68
CA CYS A 341 -11.04 2.40 -14.78
C CYS A 341 -11.17 1.20 -15.75
N GLU A 342 -12.34 0.56 -15.84
CA GLU A 342 -12.59 -0.50 -16.82
C GLU A 342 -12.66 0.05 -18.25
N ASP A 343 -13.28 1.22 -18.45
CA ASP A 343 -13.38 1.91 -19.75
C ASP A 343 -11.99 2.34 -20.24
N ILE A 344 -11.16 2.91 -19.37
CA ILE A 344 -9.76 3.25 -19.68
C ILE A 344 -9.01 2.03 -20.23
N ARG A 345 -9.18 0.86 -19.63
CA ARG A 345 -8.54 -0.38 -20.05
C ARG A 345 -8.95 -0.84 -21.46
N HIS A 346 -10.13 -0.45 -21.91
CA HIS A 346 -10.67 -0.79 -23.24
C HIS A 346 -10.35 0.27 -24.30
N GLN A 347 -9.79 1.40 -23.93
CA GLN A 347 -9.34 2.40 -24.89
C GLN A 347 -8.14 1.85 -25.66
N ARG A 348 -8.16 2.07 -26.98
CA ARG A 348 -7.01 1.75 -27.85
C ARG A 348 -6.02 2.92 -27.74
N GLY A 349 -4.90 2.69 -27.11
CA GLY A 349 -3.79 3.62 -27.02
C GLY A 349 -2.49 2.92 -27.27
#